data_f56c4bdc7dc125d486ed4228197fce47
#
_entry.id   f56c4bdc7dc125d486ed4228197fce47
#
_cell.length_a   1.000
_cell.length_b   1.000
_cell.length_c   1.000
_cell.angle_alpha   90.00
_cell.angle_beta   90.00
_cell.angle_gamma   90.00
#
_symmetry.space_group_name_H-M   'P 1'
#
loop_
_entity.id
_entity.type
_entity.pdbx_description
1 polymer ?
#
loop_
_entity_poly.entity_id
_entity_poly.type
_entity_poly.pdbx_seq_one_letter_code
_entity_poly.pdbx_strand_id
1 'polypeptide(L)'
;MTVAALLCASPGGFAQPADQPTYVVIYIEAAPKAAIEARELIVARCAAVHKAPGLVQAEAFARNGYPSQFAMLEQWQSTKAREDYAATDEVKTFLARLSPLMVAGYDERIHVPLTVETSAQPTPDAAVALTHIDLIPTFKDTGVAKVKEFAEQSRGTTGNLRFDVLTQASRTNHMTVVESWSTAAAKDEHIAKPFVKSFRETLMPMSGSLYDERVYSALRC
;
A
#
# COMPACT_ATOMS: atom_id res chain seq x y z
N MET A 1 36.37 -24.29 34.41
CA MET A 1 36.00 -23.00 33.81
C MET A 1 34.93 -23.26 32.76
N THR A 2 33.67 -23.01 33.12
CA THR A 2 32.51 -23.33 32.28
C THR A 2 32.08 -22.02 31.62
N VAL A 3 32.19 -21.94 30.30
CA VAL A 3 31.75 -20.76 29.50
C VAL A 3 30.27 -20.87 29.29
N ALA A 4 29.52 -19.97 29.89
CA ALA A 4 28.07 -19.82 29.64
C ALA A 4 27.84 -19.09 28.31
N ALA A 5 27.22 -19.74 27.32
CA ALA A 5 26.79 -19.12 26.09
C ALA A 5 25.54 -18.29 26.36
N LEU A 6 25.64 -16.98 26.17
CA LEU A 6 24.55 -16.04 26.20
C LEU A 6 23.74 -16.20 24.87
N LEU A 7 22.58 -16.81 24.92
CA LEU A 7 21.61 -16.81 23.82
C LEU A 7 20.97 -15.42 23.74
N CYS A 8 21.35 -14.64 22.74
CA CYS A 8 20.62 -13.43 22.36
C CYS A 8 19.26 -13.83 21.80
N ALA A 9 18.19 -13.62 22.57
CA ALA A 9 16.81 -13.71 22.08
C ALA A 9 16.55 -12.52 21.13
N SER A 10 16.25 -12.82 19.87
CA SER A 10 15.76 -11.83 18.91
C SER A 10 14.46 -11.24 19.43
N PRO A 11 14.21 -9.90 19.28
CA PRO A 11 12.96 -9.30 19.68
C PRO A 11 11.83 -9.92 18.83
N GLY A 12 10.84 -10.52 19.49
CA GLY A 12 9.72 -11.18 18.87
C GLY A 12 8.96 -10.24 17.95
N GLY A 13 8.97 -10.54 16.67
CA GLY A 13 7.99 -9.99 15.74
C GLY A 13 6.59 -10.41 16.23
N PHE A 14 5.69 -9.45 16.37
CA PHE A 14 4.29 -9.74 16.68
C PHE A 14 3.72 -10.59 15.55
N ALA A 15 3.51 -11.88 15.80
CA ALA A 15 2.81 -12.75 14.87
C ALA A 15 1.38 -12.20 14.68
N GLN A 16 1.05 -11.84 13.46
CA GLN A 16 -0.30 -11.41 13.11
C GLN A 16 -1.26 -12.59 13.28
N PRO A 17 -2.48 -12.39 13.83
CA PRO A 17 -3.48 -13.47 13.86
C PRO A 17 -3.71 -14.02 12.46
N ALA A 18 -3.70 -15.34 12.31
CA ALA A 18 -3.78 -16.04 11.02
C ALA A 18 -5.07 -15.75 10.21
N ASP A 19 -6.11 -15.26 10.86
CA ASP A 19 -7.48 -15.09 10.32
C ASP A 19 -7.84 -13.62 10.02
N GLN A 20 -6.88 -12.68 10.02
CA GLN A 20 -7.18 -11.28 9.69
C GLN A 20 -6.98 -10.99 8.21
N PRO A 21 -7.88 -10.16 7.60
CA PRO A 21 -7.63 -9.64 6.26
C PRO A 21 -6.26 -8.97 6.18
N THR A 22 -5.51 -9.34 5.16
CA THR A 22 -4.15 -8.83 4.94
C THR A 22 -4.09 -8.06 3.64
N TYR A 23 -3.48 -6.90 3.69
CA TYR A 23 -3.22 -6.07 2.51
C TYR A 23 -1.72 -6.03 2.25
N VAL A 24 -1.36 -6.05 0.97
CA VAL A 24 0.03 -5.93 0.54
C VAL A 24 0.13 -4.75 -0.40
N VAL A 25 0.94 -3.77 -0.05
CA VAL A 25 1.29 -2.66 -0.94
C VAL A 25 2.72 -2.89 -1.39
N ILE A 26 2.92 -2.95 -2.70
CA ILE A 26 4.21 -3.23 -3.32
C ILE A 26 4.60 -2.02 -4.16
N TYR A 27 5.81 -1.49 -3.96
CA TYR A 27 6.39 -0.44 -4.79
C TYR A 27 7.53 -1.01 -5.60
N ILE A 28 7.55 -0.70 -6.89
CA ILE A 28 8.52 -1.19 -7.86
C ILE A 28 9.08 0.01 -8.62
N GLU A 29 10.40 0.15 -8.63
CA GLU A 29 11.10 1.12 -9.45
C GLU A 29 12.04 0.37 -10.40
N ALA A 30 11.70 0.39 -11.68
CA ALA A 30 12.49 -0.21 -12.75
C ALA A 30 13.52 0.77 -13.30
N ALA A 31 14.58 0.25 -13.91
CA ALA A 31 15.47 1.06 -14.72
C ALA A 31 14.67 1.68 -15.90
N PRO A 32 14.88 2.97 -16.25
CA PRO A 32 14.09 3.60 -17.31
C PRO A 32 14.04 2.81 -18.62
N LYS A 33 15.16 2.18 -19.01
CA LYS A 33 15.26 1.32 -20.20
C LYS A 33 14.48 0.01 -20.10
N ALA A 34 14.16 -0.44 -18.90
CA ALA A 34 13.43 -1.69 -18.62
C ALA A 34 11.96 -1.44 -18.24
N ALA A 35 11.48 -0.19 -18.26
CA ALA A 35 10.15 0.17 -17.79
C ALA A 35 9.02 -0.59 -18.51
N ILE A 36 9.14 -0.80 -19.82
CA ILE A 36 8.13 -1.52 -20.62
C ILE A 36 8.08 -3.00 -20.18
N GLU A 37 9.23 -3.67 -20.12
CA GLU A 37 9.30 -5.07 -19.71
C GLU A 37 8.83 -5.27 -18.27
N ALA A 38 9.21 -4.39 -17.35
CA ALA A 38 8.73 -4.43 -15.97
C ALA A 38 7.21 -4.26 -15.88
N ARG A 39 6.63 -3.33 -16.67
CA ARG A 39 5.18 -3.16 -16.75
C ARG A 39 4.47 -4.43 -17.23
N GLU A 40 4.97 -5.07 -18.27
CA GLU A 40 4.40 -6.32 -18.81
C GLU A 40 4.44 -7.44 -17.76
N LEU A 41 5.56 -7.58 -17.04
CA LEU A 41 5.69 -8.55 -15.95
C LEU A 41 4.70 -8.27 -14.81
N ILE A 42 4.53 -6.99 -14.41
CA ILE A 42 3.61 -6.58 -13.35
C ILE A 42 2.16 -6.88 -13.76
N VAL A 43 1.77 -6.56 -15.00
CA VAL A 43 0.42 -6.86 -15.50
C VAL A 43 0.17 -8.36 -15.54
N ALA A 44 1.13 -9.14 -16.05
CA ALA A 44 1.03 -10.60 -16.08
C ALA A 44 0.92 -11.20 -14.66
N ARG A 45 1.70 -10.69 -13.71
CA ARG A 45 1.64 -11.08 -12.29
C ARG A 45 0.27 -10.75 -11.67
N CYS A 46 -0.26 -9.56 -11.96
CA CYS A 46 -1.57 -9.14 -11.48
C CYS A 46 -2.68 -10.03 -12.05
N ALA A 47 -2.63 -10.38 -13.32
CA ALA A 47 -3.59 -11.31 -13.92
C ALA A 47 -3.48 -12.74 -13.35
N ALA A 48 -2.26 -13.19 -13.03
CA ALA A 48 -2.04 -14.53 -12.49
C ALA A 48 -2.54 -14.65 -11.06
N VAL A 49 -2.29 -13.65 -10.20
CA VAL A 49 -2.70 -13.69 -8.78
C VAL A 49 -4.21 -13.76 -8.58
N HIS A 50 -5.01 -13.32 -9.53
CA HIS A 50 -6.48 -13.44 -9.46
C HIS A 50 -6.98 -14.89 -9.36
N LYS A 51 -6.13 -15.86 -9.69
CA LYS A 51 -6.44 -17.30 -9.56
C LYS A 51 -6.00 -17.88 -8.22
N ALA A 52 -5.33 -17.10 -7.39
CA ALA A 52 -4.76 -17.58 -6.13
C ALA A 52 -5.85 -17.80 -5.06
N PRO A 53 -5.83 -18.95 -4.37
CA PRO A 53 -6.75 -19.20 -3.27
C PRO A 53 -6.60 -18.15 -2.18
N GLY A 54 -7.74 -17.60 -1.73
CA GLY A 54 -7.78 -16.61 -0.67
C GLY A 54 -7.44 -15.17 -1.08
N LEU A 55 -7.18 -14.90 -2.38
CA LEU A 55 -7.17 -13.54 -2.86
C LEU A 55 -8.59 -12.97 -2.87
N VAL A 56 -8.74 -11.73 -2.42
CA VAL A 56 -9.98 -10.95 -2.47
C VAL A 56 -9.94 -9.99 -3.65
N GLN A 57 -8.83 -9.27 -3.80
CA GLN A 57 -8.63 -8.26 -4.85
C GLN A 57 -7.15 -8.08 -5.14
N ALA A 58 -6.81 -7.81 -6.39
CA ALA A 58 -5.48 -7.35 -6.80
C ALA A 58 -5.60 -6.24 -7.84
N GLU A 59 -4.74 -5.25 -7.72
CA GLU A 59 -4.68 -4.08 -8.59
C GLU A 59 -3.22 -3.76 -8.89
N ALA A 60 -2.95 -3.30 -10.10
CA ALA A 60 -1.64 -2.81 -10.51
C ALA A 60 -1.75 -1.39 -11.06
N PHE A 61 -0.72 -0.59 -10.84
CA PHE A 61 -0.72 0.84 -11.11
C PHE A 61 0.59 1.31 -11.72
N ALA A 62 0.53 2.30 -12.62
CA ALA A 62 1.68 3.05 -13.11
C ALA A 62 1.64 4.46 -12.53
N ARG A 63 2.76 4.94 -11.98
CA ARG A 63 2.85 6.27 -11.35
C ARG A 63 2.82 7.37 -12.41
N ASN A 64 1.92 8.34 -12.24
CA ASN A 64 1.77 9.46 -13.16
C ASN A 64 3.04 10.34 -13.15
N GLY A 65 3.56 10.63 -14.33
CA GLY A 65 4.81 11.40 -14.49
C GLY A 65 6.11 10.61 -14.25
N TYR A 66 6.03 9.34 -13.85
CA TYR A 66 7.19 8.48 -13.54
C TYR A 66 7.04 7.12 -14.23
N PRO A 67 7.34 7.01 -15.53
CA PRO A 67 7.00 5.83 -16.35
C PRO A 67 7.69 4.53 -15.94
N SER A 68 8.71 4.59 -15.09
CA SER A 68 9.42 3.43 -14.54
C SER A 68 9.02 3.08 -13.11
N GLN A 69 8.03 3.78 -12.53
CA GLN A 69 7.56 3.52 -11.18
C GLN A 69 6.14 2.93 -11.19
N PHE A 70 5.99 1.84 -10.47
CA PHE A 70 4.75 1.07 -10.41
C PHE A 70 4.39 0.77 -8.96
N ALA A 71 3.11 0.42 -8.74
CA ALA A 71 2.66 -0.14 -7.48
C ALA A 71 1.70 -1.30 -7.74
N MET A 72 1.60 -2.20 -6.77
CA MET A 72 0.54 -3.21 -6.70
C MET A 72 -0.12 -3.13 -5.33
N LEU A 73 -1.42 -3.43 -5.31
CA LEU A 73 -2.20 -3.57 -4.10
C LEU A 73 -2.91 -4.90 -4.15
N GLU A 74 -2.70 -5.72 -3.15
CA GLU A 74 -3.37 -7.01 -2.98
C GLU A 74 -4.14 -7.02 -1.67
N GLN A 75 -5.34 -7.57 -1.69
CA GLN A 75 -6.14 -7.87 -0.50
C GLN A 75 -6.34 -9.38 -0.42
N TRP A 76 -6.01 -9.94 0.73
CA TRP A 76 -6.09 -11.36 1.02
C TRP A 76 -7.09 -11.63 2.16
N GLN A 77 -7.75 -12.77 2.12
CA GLN A 77 -8.67 -13.20 3.19
C GLN A 77 -7.93 -13.36 4.53
N SER A 78 -6.66 -13.76 4.49
CA SER A 78 -5.84 -13.97 5.67
C SER A 78 -4.34 -13.82 5.39
N THR A 79 -3.56 -13.61 6.43
CA THR A 79 -2.10 -13.64 6.38
C THR A 79 -1.59 -14.97 5.84
N LYS A 80 -2.20 -16.08 6.26
CA LYS A 80 -1.82 -17.42 5.79
C LYS A 80 -2.00 -17.60 4.29
N ALA A 81 -3.14 -17.18 3.73
CA ALA A 81 -3.40 -17.27 2.29
C ALA A 81 -2.34 -16.50 1.49
N ARG A 82 -1.97 -15.30 1.96
CA ARG A 82 -0.90 -14.49 1.37
C ARG A 82 0.46 -15.18 1.47
N GLU A 83 0.81 -15.74 2.62
CA GLU A 83 2.09 -16.43 2.84
C GLU A 83 2.21 -17.69 1.96
N ASP A 84 1.15 -18.48 1.88
CA ASP A 84 1.10 -19.68 1.02
C ASP A 84 1.34 -19.28 -0.45
N TYR A 85 0.71 -18.21 -0.92
CA TYR A 85 0.94 -17.73 -2.28
C TYR A 85 2.35 -17.18 -2.49
N ALA A 86 2.88 -16.41 -1.53
CA ALA A 86 4.24 -15.87 -1.61
C ALA A 86 5.33 -16.97 -1.72
N ALA A 87 5.05 -18.16 -1.18
CA ALA A 87 5.96 -19.30 -1.23
C ALA A 87 5.94 -20.06 -2.57
N THR A 88 5.01 -19.76 -3.48
CA THR A 88 4.85 -20.47 -4.76
C THR A 88 6.02 -20.24 -5.71
N ASP A 89 6.22 -21.18 -6.61
CA ASP A 89 7.23 -21.05 -7.67
C ASP A 89 6.86 -19.95 -8.68
N GLU A 90 5.58 -19.62 -8.82
CA GLU A 90 5.09 -18.49 -9.63
C GLU A 90 5.67 -17.17 -9.10
N VAL A 91 5.59 -16.92 -7.80
CA VAL A 91 6.14 -15.69 -7.18
C VAL A 91 7.66 -15.67 -7.28
N LYS A 92 8.34 -16.80 -7.02
CA LYS A 92 9.80 -16.91 -7.17
C LYS A 92 10.25 -16.60 -8.61
N THR A 93 9.54 -17.14 -9.60
CA THR A 93 9.82 -16.88 -11.02
C THR A 93 9.60 -15.43 -11.39
N PHE A 94 8.51 -14.82 -10.92
CA PHE A 94 8.25 -13.39 -11.10
C PHE A 94 9.38 -12.54 -10.53
N LEU A 95 9.78 -12.77 -9.28
CA LEU A 95 10.86 -12.02 -8.62
C LEU A 95 12.20 -12.21 -9.32
N ALA A 96 12.52 -13.42 -9.76
CA ALA A 96 13.76 -13.71 -10.51
C ALA A 96 13.82 -12.93 -11.84
N ARG A 97 12.68 -12.77 -12.52
CA ARG A 97 12.59 -11.98 -13.76
C ARG A 97 12.57 -10.48 -13.53
N LEU A 98 11.92 -10.03 -12.46
CA LEU A 98 11.78 -8.61 -12.16
C LEU A 98 13.08 -8.02 -11.58
N SER A 99 13.77 -8.76 -10.70
CA SER A 99 14.95 -8.29 -9.97
C SER A 99 16.02 -7.61 -10.85
N PRO A 100 16.45 -8.17 -12.00
CA PRO A 100 17.44 -7.52 -12.85
C PRO A 100 16.95 -6.25 -13.57
N LEU A 101 15.66 -5.99 -13.55
CA LEU A 101 15.05 -4.80 -14.17
C LEU A 101 14.93 -3.62 -13.19
N MET A 102 15.06 -3.88 -11.88
CA MET A 102 14.87 -2.86 -10.83
C MET A 102 16.15 -2.07 -10.58
N VAL A 103 15.97 -0.80 -10.17
CA VAL A 103 17.04 0.08 -9.67
C VAL A 103 17.01 0.22 -8.15
N ALA A 104 15.89 -0.16 -7.51
CA ALA A 104 15.71 -0.21 -6.08
C ALA A 104 15.27 -1.61 -5.65
N GLY A 105 15.31 -1.91 -4.36
CA GLY A 105 14.80 -3.16 -3.81
C GLY A 105 13.30 -3.32 -4.05
N TYR A 106 12.82 -4.56 -4.07
CA TYR A 106 11.39 -4.89 -4.05
C TYR A 106 10.79 -4.48 -2.72
N ASP A 107 10.04 -3.37 -2.70
CA ASP A 107 9.48 -2.79 -1.47
C ASP A 107 8.06 -3.31 -1.25
N GLU A 108 7.96 -4.42 -0.53
CA GLU A 108 6.71 -5.06 -0.17
C GLU A 108 6.36 -4.72 1.28
N ARG A 109 5.19 -4.16 1.49
CA ARG A 109 4.70 -3.73 2.79
C ARG A 109 3.40 -4.44 3.14
N ILE A 110 3.44 -5.24 4.20
CA ILE A 110 2.28 -5.93 4.75
C ILE A 110 1.51 -4.99 5.66
N HIS A 111 0.19 -4.96 5.50
CA HIS A 111 -0.71 -4.10 6.26
C HIS A 111 -1.90 -4.88 6.80
N VAL A 112 -2.50 -4.32 7.84
CA VAL A 112 -3.83 -4.67 8.34
C VAL A 112 -4.79 -3.50 8.14
N PRO A 113 -6.10 -3.75 8.02
CA PRO A 113 -7.07 -2.68 7.90
C PRO A 113 -7.12 -1.84 9.18
N LEU A 114 -7.05 -0.52 9.06
CA LEU A 114 -7.31 0.43 10.16
C LEU A 114 -8.73 0.99 10.07
N THR A 115 -9.11 1.48 8.89
CA THR A 115 -10.47 1.86 8.52
C THR A 115 -10.63 1.64 7.02
N VAL A 116 -11.44 0.64 6.66
CA VAL A 116 -11.65 0.17 5.30
C VAL A 116 -13.15 0.00 5.10
N GLU A 117 -13.65 0.41 3.95
CA GLU A 117 -15.03 0.18 3.53
C GLU A 117 -15.06 -0.64 2.24
N THR A 118 -16.22 -1.22 1.94
CA THR A 118 -16.43 -1.87 0.65
C THR A 118 -16.36 -0.81 -0.45
N SER A 119 -15.36 -0.89 -1.29
CA SER A 119 -15.12 0.09 -2.36
C SER A 119 -15.52 -0.48 -3.73
N ALA A 120 -15.97 0.40 -4.61
CA ALA A 120 -16.13 0.07 -6.02
C ALA A 120 -14.75 -0.12 -6.66
N GLN A 121 -14.67 -1.01 -7.65
CA GLN A 121 -13.47 -1.12 -8.48
C GLN A 121 -13.20 0.20 -9.20
N PRO A 122 -11.93 0.65 -9.26
CA PRO A 122 -11.61 1.86 -10.00
C PRO A 122 -12.02 1.72 -11.47
N THR A 123 -12.68 2.75 -11.99
CA THR A 123 -12.94 2.86 -13.43
C THR A 123 -11.65 3.19 -14.18
N PRO A 124 -11.58 3.00 -15.52
CA PRO A 124 -10.40 3.34 -16.31
C PRO A 124 -9.94 4.79 -16.16
N ASP A 125 -10.87 5.70 -15.87
CA ASP A 125 -10.58 7.15 -15.71
C ASP A 125 -10.36 7.55 -14.24
N ALA A 126 -10.41 6.59 -13.32
CA ALA A 126 -10.23 6.85 -11.90
C ALA A 126 -8.80 7.33 -11.61
N ALA A 127 -8.70 8.37 -10.82
CA ALA A 127 -7.44 8.76 -10.20
C ALA A 127 -7.23 7.95 -8.92
N VAL A 128 -6.12 7.24 -8.84
CA VAL A 128 -5.74 6.47 -7.65
C VAL A 128 -4.56 7.18 -6.97
N ALA A 129 -4.58 7.26 -5.64
CA ALA A 129 -3.41 7.70 -4.91
C ALA A 129 -3.09 6.73 -3.77
N LEU A 130 -1.79 6.52 -3.57
CA LEU A 130 -1.23 5.82 -2.42
C LEU A 130 -0.42 6.83 -1.63
N THR A 131 -0.83 7.08 -0.39
CA THR A 131 -0.19 8.06 0.47
C THR A 131 0.42 7.36 1.67
N HIS A 132 1.72 7.54 1.88
CA HIS A 132 2.38 7.05 3.08
C HIS A 132 2.35 8.10 4.19
N ILE A 133 1.91 7.68 5.37
CA ILE A 133 1.91 8.48 6.60
C ILE A 133 2.81 7.77 7.62
N ASP A 134 3.80 8.50 8.12
CA ASP A 134 4.70 8.06 9.17
C ASP A 134 4.50 8.97 10.38
N LEU A 135 4.00 8.43 11.48
CA LEU A 135 3.83 9.17 12.72
C LEU A 135 5.03 9.00 13.64
N ILE A 136 5.45 10.07 14.27
CA ILE A 136 6.38 10.00 15.40
C ILE A 136 5.75 9.10 16.48
N PRO A 137 6.46 8.10 17.02
CA PRO A 137 5.86 7.09 17.92
C PRO A 137 5.06 7.66 19.10
N THR A 138 5.51 8.79 19.67
CA THR A 138 4.82 9.47 20.78
C THR A 138 3.48 10.08 20.40
N PHE A 139 3.25 10.34 19.11
CA PHE A 139 1.99 10.89 18.59
C PHE A 139 1.11 9.83 17.90
N LYS A 140 1.49 8.55 17.97
CA LYS A 140 0.79 7.48 17.26
C LYS A 140 -0.72 7.50 17.48
N ASP A 141 -1.16 7.47 18.73
CA ASP A 141 -2.60 7.32 19.04
C ASP A 141 -3.40 8.56 18.62
N THR A 142 -2.85 9.76 18.89
CA THR A 142 -3.46 11.02 18.46
C THR A 142 -3.50 11.12 16.93
N GLY A 143 -2.40 10.81 16.26
CA GLY A 143 -2.31 10.87 14.80
C GLY A 143 -3.23 9.85 14.13
N VAL A 144 -3.31 8.62 14.65
CA VAL A 144 -4.25 7.60 14.17
C VAL A 144 -5.71 8.06 14.26
N ALA A 145 -6.10 8.71 15.38
CA ALA A 145 -7.43 9.27 15.52
C ALA A 145 -7.72 10.34 14.45
N LYS A 146 -6.74 11.22 14.18
CA LYS A 146 -6.88 12.25 13.13
C LYS A 146 -6.94 11.68 11.72
N VAL A 147 -6.19 10.62 11.45
CA VAL A 147 -6.25 9.93 10.14
C VAL A 147 -7.60 9.25 9.93
N LYS A 148 -8.19 8.65 10.97
CA LYS A 148 -9.54 8.06 10.89
C LYS A 148 -10.62 9.12 10.63
N GLU A 149 -10.58 10.24 11.36
CA GLU A 149 -11.48 11.37 11.15
C GLU A 149 -11.39 11.91 9.71
N PHE A 150 -10.16 12.08 9.23
CA PHE A 150 -9.91 12.52 7.86
C PHE A 150 -10.44 11.54 6.80
N ALA A 151 -10.25 10.23 7.01
CA ALA A 151 -10.78 9.21 6.10
C ALA A 151 -12.31 9.25 6.01
N GLU A 152 -12.99 9.40 7.15
CA GLU A 152 -14.45 9.49 7.20
C GLU A 152 -14.97 10.73 6.46
N GLN A 153 -14.37 11.89 6.68
CA GLN A 153 -14.72 13.12 5.96
C GLN A 153 -14.46 13.00 4.46
N SER A 154 -13.35 12.36 4.07
CA SER A 154 -12.96 12.18 2.67
C SER A 154 -13.93 11.28 1.90
N ARG A 155 -14.44 10.21 2.54
CA ARG A 155 -15.47 9.32 1.96
C ARG A 155 -16.75 10.05 1.62
N GLY A 156 -17.14 11.05 2.41
CA GLY A 156 -18.28 11.91 2.15
C GLY A 156 -18.10 12.92 1.00
N THR A 157 -16.94 12.98 0.37
CA THR A 157 -16.67 13.94 -0.71
C THR A 157 -17.15 13.40 -2.05
N THR A 158 -17.82 14.24 -2.83
CA THR A 158 -18.29 13.91 -4.17
C THR A 158 -17.15 13.37 -5.05
N GLY A 159 -17.41 12.26 -5.74
CA GLY A 159 -16.44 11.62 -6.61
C GLY A 159 -15.48 10.68 -5.90
N ASN A 160 -15.53 10.55 -4.56
CA ASN A 160 -14.80 9.51 -3.86
C ASN A 160 -15.37 8.12 -4.20
N LEU A 161 -14.50 7.20 -4.56
CA LEU A 161 -14.84 5.79 -4.83
C LEU A 161 -14.26 4.87 -3.75
N ARG A 162 -13.16 5.29 -3.11
CA ARG A 162 -12.46 4.55 -2.08
C ARG A 162 -11.62 5.50 -1.24
N PHE A 163 -11.63 5.31 0.06
CA PHE A 163 -10.71 5.97 0.99
C PHE A 163 -10.41 5.04 2.16
N ASP A 164 -9.44 4.15 1.95
CA ASP A 164 -9.05 3.14 2.92
C ASP A 164 -7.75 3.55 3.62
N VAL A 165 -7.67 3.27 4.90
CA VAL A 165 -6.44 3.43 5.68
C VAL A 165 -5.99 2.08 6.19
N LEU A 166 -4.75 1.75 5.87
CA LEU A 166 -4.09 0.50 6.21
C LEU A 166 -2.94 0.80 7.15
N THR A 167 -2.80 0.03 8.24
CA THR A 167 -1.66 0.13 9.16
C THR A 167 -0.60 -0.89 8.78
N GLN A 168 0.66 -0.49 8.68
CA GLN A 168 1.75 -1.40 8.40
C GLN A 168 1.96 -2.37 9.57
N ALA A 169 1.96 -3.68 9.29
CA ALA A 169 2.00 -4.73 10.30
C ALA A 169 3.28 -4.69 11.15
N SER A 170 4.43 -4.39 10.54
CA SER A 170 5.73 -4.30 11.21
C SER A 170 5.97 -2.98 11.93
N ARG A 171 5.20 -1.93 11.61
CA ARG A 171 5.37 -0.56 12.15
C ARG A 171 4.01 0.09 12.33
N THR A 172 3.41 -0.10 13.47
CA THR A 172 2.02 0.34 13.73
C THR A 172 1.81 1.88 13.78
N ASN A 173 2.89 2.66 13.71
CA ASN A 173 2.87 4.11 13.51
C ASN A 173 3.02 4.52 12.03
N HIS A 174 3.14 3.55 11.10
CA HIS A 174 3.15 3.79 9.66
C HIS A 174 1.83 3.33 9.06
N MET A 175 1.26 4.15 8.18
CA MET A 175 0.01 3.87 7.50
C MET A 175 0.16 4.12 6.00
N THR A 176 -0.65 3.43 5.22
CA THR A 176 -0.87 3.73 3.81
C THR A 176 -2.34 4.07 3.62
N VAL A 177 -2.61 5.26 3.08
CA VAL A 177 -3.94 5.64 2.59
C VAL A 177 -4.04 5.20 1.13
N VAL A 178 -5.10 4.48 0.82
CA VAL A 178 -5.47 4.07 -0.54
C VAL A 178 -6.73 4.82 -0.92
N GLU A 179 -6.62 5.70 -1.88
CA GLU A 179 -7.76 6.50 -2.34
C GLU A 179 -7.99 6.32 -3.84
N SER A 180 -9.26 6.30 -4.22
CA SER A 180 -9.70 6.31 -5.61
C SER A 180 -10.77 7.37 -5.79
N TRP A 181 -10.69 8.10 -6.88
CA TRP A 181 -11.58 9.18 -7.25
C TRP A 181 -12.13 8.94 -8.66
N SER A 182 -13.36 9.28 -8.91
CA SER A 182 -14.01 9.08 -10.22
C SER A 182 -13.26 9.74 -11.38
N THR A 183 -12.57 10.84 -11.10
CA THR A 183 -11.70 11.56 -12.05
C THR A 183 -10.56 12.25 -11.31
N ALA A 184 -9.52 12.69 -12.04
CA ALA A 184 -8.47 13.55 -11.50
C ALA A 184 -9.03 14.88 -10.97
N ALA A 185 -10.01 15.46 -11.65
CA ALA A 185 -10.67 16.69 -11.22
C ALA A 185 -11.38 16.53 -9.86
N ALA A 186 -12.06 15.39 -9.62
CA ALA A 186 -12.69 15.11 -8.34
C ALA A 186 -11.65 15.00 -7.20
N LYS A 187 -10.47 14.43 -7.49
CA LYS A 187 -9.34 14.41 -6.55
C LYS A 187 -8.83 15.81 -6.25
N ASP A 188 -8.65 16.64 -7.28
CA ASP A 188 -8.16 18.02 -7.12
C ASP A 188 -9.15 18.88 -6.30
N GLU A 189 -10.45 18.72 -6.55
CA GLU A 189 -11.50 19.34 -5.75
C GLU A 189 -11.48 18.90 -4.28
N HIS A 190 -11.21 17.62 -4.01
CA HIS A 190 -11.02 17.13 -2.64
C HIS A 190 -9.82 17.78 -1.98
N ILE A 191 -8.66 17.82 -2.64
CA ILE A 191 -7.44 18.41 -2.10
C ILE A 191 -7.64 19.89 -1.73
N ALA A 192 -8.49 20.61 -2.46
CA ALA A 192 -8.82 22.01 -2.23
C ALA A 192 -9.76 22.25 -1.02
N LYS A 193 -10.35 21.19 -0.44
CA LYS A 193 -11.27 21.34 0.70
C LYS A 193 -10.56 21.86 1.94
N PRO A 194 -11.19 22.77 2.72
CA PRO A 194 -10.60 23.32 3.94
C PRO A 194 -10.19 22.25 4.97
N PHE A 195 -10.98 21.18 5.11
CA PHE A 195 -10.67 20.11 6.07
C PHE A 195 -9.39 19.32 5.67
N VAL A 196 -9.08 19.17 4.38
CA VAL A 196 -7.84 18.54 3.90
C VAL A 196 -6.63 19.38 4.29
N LYS A 197 -6.71 20.69 4.10
CA LYS A 197 -5.66 21.62 4.53
C LYS A 197 -5.48 21.56 6.04
N SER A 198 -6.57 21.65 6.80
CA SER A 198 -6.54 21.56 8.26
C SER A 198 -5.96 20.23 8.77
N PHE A 199 -6.30 19.11 8.11
CA PHE A 199 -5.72 17.82 8.43
C PHE A 199 -4.20 17.81 8.22
N ARG A 200 -3.71 18.29 7.07
CA ARG A 200 -2.27 18.35 6.78
C ARG A 200 -1.50 19.23 7.78
N GLU A 201 -2.06 20.40 8.14
CA GLU A 201 -1.50 21.28 9.16
C GLU A 201 -1.45 20.61 10.54
N THR A 202 -2.50 19.87 10.90
CA THR A 202 -2.58 19.14 12.17
C THR A 202 -1.62 17.95 12.21
N LEU A 203 -1.46 17.24 11.08
CA LEU A 203 -0.61 16.06 11.00
C LEU A 203 0.89 16.41 10.96
N MET A 204 1.25 17.57 10.40
CA MET A 204 2.66 17.96 10.17
C MET A 204 3.53 17.86 11.44
N PRO A 205 3.16 18.38 12.62
CA PRO A 205 3.99 18.27 13.83
C PRO A 205 4.05 16.86 14.41
N MET A 206 3.19 15.94 13.96
CA MET A 206 3.14 14.55 14.39
C MET A 206 3.86 13.60 13.41
N SER A 207 4.29 14.11 12.25
CA SER A 207 4.88 13.31 11.18
C SER A 207 6.37 13.11 11.37
N GLY A 208 6.84 11.86 11.24
CA GLY A 208 8.25 11.47 11.23
C GLY A 208 8.91 11.60 9.86
N SER A 209 8.10 11.76 8.80
CA SER A 209 8.54 11.97 7.43
C SER A 209 7.60 12.92 6.68
N LEU A 210 7.97 13.28 5.45
CA LEU A 210 7.09 14.05 4.58
C LEU A 210 5.84 13.24 4.23
N TYR A 211 4.72 13.96 4.00
CA TYR A 211 3.48 13.38 3.47
C TYR A 211 3.71 12.95 2.02
N ASP A 212 3.99 11.64 1.81
CA ASP A 212 4.36 11.10 0.49
C ASP A 212 3.10 10.59 -0.23
N GLU A 213 2.46 11.50 -0.95
CA GLU A 213 1.31 11.20 -1.81
C GLU A 213 1.77 10.93 -3.23
N ARG A 214 1.44 9.75 -3.77
CA ARG A 214 1.79 9.32 -5.12
C ARG A 214 0.53 9.01 -5.90
N VAL A 215 0.37 9.67 -7.05
CA VAL A 215 -0.80 9.49 -7.92
C VAL A 215 -0.47 8.51 -9.03
N TYR A 216 -1.44 7.65 -9.34
CA TYR A 216 -1.33 6.53 -10.25
C TYR A 216 -2.50 6.45 -11.22
N SER A 217 -2.26 5.79 -12.34
CA SER A 217 -3.27 5.28 -13.25
C SER A 217 -3.32 3.76 -13.17
N ALA A 218 -4.53 3.19 -13.20
CA ALA A 218 -4.71 1.75 -13.14
C ALA A 218 -4.15 1.06 -14.40
N LEU A 219 -3.50 -0.08 -14.20
CA LEU A 219 -3.11 -1.00 -15.25
C LEU A 219 -4.19 -2.09 -15.36
N ARG A 220 -4.50 -2.51 -16.58
CA ARG A 220 -5.42 -3.63 -16.80
C ARG A 220 -4.68 -4.94 -16.53
N CYS A 221 -5.13 -5.66 -15.54
CA CYS A 221 -4.65 -6.99 -15.20
C CYS A 221 -5.37 -8.07 -16.02
#